data_16c17affe5d958beee27e63b72551729
#
_entry.id   16c17affe5d958beee27e63b72551729
#
_cell.length_a   1.000
_cell.length_b   1.000
_cell.length_c   1.000
_cell.angle_alpha   90.00
_cell.angle_beta   90.00
_cell.angle_gamma   90.00
#
_symmetry.space_group_name_H-M   'P 1'
#
loop_
_entity.id
_entity.type
_entity.pdbx_description
1 polymer ?
#
loop_
_entity_poly.entity_id
_entity_poly.type
_entity_poly.pdbx_seq_one_letter_code
_entity_poly.pdbx_strand_id
1 'polypeptide(L)' 'MKLFYTGPVINAEMLVTMLDKHGITATQEFVEPGAPDDGDLNRPACVFVPEADYDRAHNLFYADREDEL' A
#
# COMPACT_ATOMS: atom_id res chain seq x y z
N MET A 1 -1.27 5.12 12.52
CA MET A 1 -1.38 4.20 11.38
C MET A 1 -0.20 3.24 11.35
N LYS A 2 -0.40 2.09 10.79
CA LYS A 2 0.61 1.03 10.79
C LYS A 2 1.13 0.79 9.38
N LEU A 3 2.44 0.58 9.25
CA LEU A 3 3.04 0.26 7.95
C LEU A 3 2.50 -1.09 7.45
N PHE A 4 1.99 -1.08 6.23
CA PHE A 4 1.39 -2.26 5.62
C PHE A 4 2.22 -2.80 4.45
N TYR A 5 2.79 -1.92 3.64
CA TYR A 5 3.46 -2.32 2.41
C TYR A 5 4.58 -1.33 2.07
N THR A 6 5.66 -1.83 1.53
CA THR A 6 6.75 -1.02 0.98
C THR A 6 7.14 -1.60 -0.37
N GLY A 7 7.20 -0.77 -1.39
CA GLY A 7 7.55 -1.20 -2.73
C GLY A 7 7.43 -0.07 -3.73
N PRO A 8 7.47 -0.38 -5.04
CA PRO A 8 7.36 0.66 -6.07
C PRO A 8 6.09 1.47 -5.94
N VAL A 9 6.18 2.77 -6.23
CA VAL A 9 5.06 3.70 -6.05
C VAL A 9 3.83 3.27 -6.86
N ILE A 10 4.03 2.71 -8.05
CA ILE A 10 2.90 2.29 -8.88
C ILE A 10 2.09 1.17 -8.18
N ASN A 11 2.77 0.25 -7.53
CA ASN A 11 2.10 -0.82 -6.77
C ASN A 11 1.42 -0.24 -5.53
N ALA A 12 2.07 0.73 -4.87
CA ALA A 12 1.49 1.37 -3.70
C ALA A 12 0.19 2.10 -4.05
N GLU A 13 0.15 2.79 -5.18
CA GLU A 13 -1.07 3.48 -5.64
C GLU A 13 -2.20 2.49 -5.92
N MET A 14 -1.89 1.38 -6.57
CA MET A 14 -2.88 0.35 -6.86
C MET A 14 -3.44 -0.24 -5.56
N LEU A 15 -2.57 -0.47 -4.58
CA LEU A 15 -2.98 -1.02 -3.29
C LEU A 15 -3.87 -0.04 -2.55
N VAL A 16 -3.52 1.25 -2.51
CA VAL A 16 -4.34 2.26 -1.87
C VAL A 16 -5.73 2.32 -2.51
N THR A 17 -5.79 2.28 -3.83
CA THR A 17 -7.06 2.29 -4.57
C THR A 17 -7.90 1.06 -4.23
N MET A 18 -7.29 -0.10 -4.19
CA MET A 18 -7.99 -1.35 -3.83
C MET A 18 -8.55 -1.27 -2.41
N LEU A 19 -7.74 -0.84 -1.46
CA LEU A 19 -8.16 -0.74 -0.07
C LEU A 19 -9.30 0.26 0.10
N ASP A 20 -9.24 1.37 -0.63
CA ASP A 20 -10.30 2.38 -0.61
C ASP A 20 -11.63 1.79 -1.06
N LYS A 21 -11.62 0.95 -2.08
CA LYS A 21 -12.84 0.28 -2.56
C LYS A 21 -13.45 -0.64 -1.52
N HIS A 22 -12.67 -1.10 -0.59
CA HIS A 22 -13.14 -1.97 0.51
C HIS A 22 -13.39 -1.18 1.80
N GLY A 23 -13.40 0.14 1.72
CA GLY A 23 -13.69 0.99 2.86
C GLY A 23 -12.54 1.20 3.83
N ILE A 24 -11.32 0.88 3.41
CA ILE A 24 -10.14 1.06 4.23
C ILE A 24 -9.39 2.32 3.75
N THR A 25 -9.28 3.31 4.63
CA THR A 25 -8.58 4.55 4.32
C THR A 25 -7.08 4.34 4.50
N ALA A 26 -6.38 4.13 3.40
CA ALA A 26 -4.93 3.97 3.41
C ALA A 26 -4.25 5.27 2.98
N THR A 27 -3.02 5.47 3.45
CA THR A 27 -2.20 6.60 3.04
C THR A 27 -0.91 6.09 2.41
N GLN A 28 -0.36 6.89 1.53
CA GLN A 28 0.85 6.57 0.80
C GLN A 28 1.90 7.65 1.04
N GLU A 29 3.13 7.24 1.33
CA GLU A 29 4.23 8.16 1.52
C GLU A 29 5.46 7.65 0.78
N PHE A 30 6.27 8.56 0.25
CA PHE A 30 7.55 8.17 -0.35
C PHE A 30 8.55 7.83 0.73
N VAL A 31 9.37 6.83 0.48
CA VAL A 31 10.47 6.47 1.38
C VAL A 31 11.49 7.61 1.46
N GLU A 32 11.70 8.29 0.33
CA GLU A 32 12.62 9.42 0.26
C GLU A 32 11.84 10.67 -0.17
N PRO A 33 11.14 11.33 0.76
CA PRO A 33 10.27 12.46 0.40
C PRO A 33 11.05 13.66 -0.15
N GLY A 34 12.33 13.76 0.13
CA GLY A 34 13.17 14.86 -0.38
C GLY A 34 13.73 14.61 -1.76
N ALA A 35 13.53 13.45 -2.35
CA ALA A 35 14.07 13.14 -3.66
C ALA A 35 13.31 13.90 -4.76
N PRO A 36 13.99 14.29 -5.86
CA PRO A 36 13.32 15.00 -6.95
C PRO A 36 12.27 14.12 -7.60
N ASP A 37 11.17 14.76 -7.97
CA ASP A 37 10.10 14.07 -8.68
C ASP A 37 10.45 14.02 -10.16
N ASP A 38 11.05 12.93 -10.58
CA ASP A 38 11.50 12.72 -11.96
C ASP A 38 10.55 11.80 -12.74
N GLY A 39 9.41 11.47 -12.18
CA GLY A 39 8.46 10.59 -12.83
C GLY A 39 8.79 9.11 -12.77
N ASP A 40 9.75 8.73 -11.95
CA ASP A 40 10.16 7.34 -11.82
C ASP A 40 9.10 6.53 -11.07
N LEU A 41 8.42 5.65 -11.79
CA LEU A 41 7.36 4.80 -11.24
C LEU A 41 7.88 3.66 -10.38
N ASN A 42 9.19 3.43 -10.40
CA ASN A 42 9.83 2.43 -9.55
C ASN A 42 10.31 3.01 -8.23
N ARG A 43 10.07 4.28 -8.00
CA ARG A 43 10.44 4.98 -6.80
C ARG A 43 9.78 4.31 -5.59
N PRO A 44 10.52 4.02 -4.50
CA PRO A 44 9.92 3.30 -3.37
C PRO A 44 8.92 4.18 -2.61
N ALA A 45 7.83 3.55 -2.22
CA ALA A 45 6.78 4.18 -1.43
C ALA A 45 6.29 3.22 -0.36
N CYS A 46 5.72 3.77 0.70
CA CYS A 46 5.15 3.01 1.79
C CYS A 46 3.64 3.25 1.84
N VAL A 47 2.88 2.21 2.18
CA VAL A 47 1.44 2.31 2.40
C VAL A 47 1.17 2.05 3.87
N PHE A 48 0.39 2.95 4.48
CA PHE A 48 -0.01 2.85 5.88
C PHE A 48 -1.52 2.67 5.97
N VAL A 49 -1.97 1.83 6.89
CA VAL A 49 -3.39 1.61 7.15
C VAL A 49 -3.68 1.83 8.64
N PRO A 50 -4.93 2.16 9.01
CA PRO A 50 -5.30 2.24 10.42
C PRO A 50 -5.06 0.90 11.09
N GLU A 51 -4.58 0.91 12.33
CA GLU A 51 -4.32 -0.32 13.06
C GLU A 51 -5.56 -1.21 13.17
N ALA A 52 -6.72 -0.59 13.33
CA ALA A 52 -7.98 -1.32 13.43
C ALA A 52 -8.32 -2.06 12.12
N ASP A 53 -7.81 -1.61 11.00
CA ASP A 53 -8.09 -2.20 9.69
C ASP A 53 -6.94 -3.06 9.17
N TYR A 54 -5.86 -3.17 9.93
CA TYR A 54 -4.66 -3.87 9.46
C TYR A 54 -4.94 -5.33 9.09
N ASP A 55 -5.60 -6.06 9.98
CA ASP A 55 -5.89 -7.48 9.74
C ASP A 55 -6.81 -7.65 8.53
N ARG A 56 -7.78 -6.75 8.39
CA ARG A 56 -8.70 -6.77 7.27
C ARG A 56 -7.96 -6.48 5.96
N ALA A 57 -7.10 -5.48 5.96
CA ALA A 57 -6.28 -5.16 4.80
C ALA A 57 -5.36 -6.32 4.44
N HIS A 58 -4.76 -6.94 5.43
CA HIS A 58 -3.88 -8.09 5.24
C HIS A 58 -4.64 -9.24 4.57
N ASN A 59 -5.84 -9.54 5.04
CA ASN A 59 -6.65 -10.60 4.46
C ASN A 59 -7.02 -10.29 3.01
N LEU A 60 -7.36 -9.04 2.70
CA LEU A 60 -7.71 -8.65 1.34
C LEU A 60 -6.52 -8.75 0.39
N PHE A 61 -5.34 -8.41 0.87
CA PHE A 61 -4.14 -8.39 0.03
C PHE A 61 -3.52 -9.77 -0.16
N TYR A 62 -3.49 -10.57 0.90
CA TYR A 62 -2.77 -11.85 0.89
C TYR A 62 -3.65 -13.08 0.73
N ALA A 63 -4.97 -12.96 0.97
CA ALA A 63 -5.86 -14.12 0.89
C ALA A 63 -5.89 -14.74 -0.51
N ASP A 64 -5.89 -13.92 -1.55
CA ASP A 64 -5.91 -14.41 -2.93
C ASP A 64 -4.68 -15.25 -3.25
N ARG A 65 -3.56 -14.93 -2.65
CA ARG A 65 -2.32 -15.66 -2.87
C ARG A 65 -2.33 -17.01 -2.18
N GLU A 66 -2.98 -17.10 -1.03
CA GLU A 66 -3.10 -18.36 -0.30
C GLU A 66 -3.98 -19.34 -1.06
N ASP A 67 -5.02 -18.83 -1.72
CA ASP A 67 -5.92 -19.66 -2.51
C ASP A 67 -5.26 -20.26 -3.75
N GLU A 68 -4.18 -19.69 -4.20
CA GLU A 68 -3.44 -20.18 -5.36
C GLU A 68 -2.46 -21.30 -5.01
N LEU A 69 -2.26 -21.54 -3.76
CA LEU A 69 -1.38 -22.59 -3.29
C LEU A 69 -2.15 -23.90 -3.12
#